data_13d55707994732d95db02d7bffcaa216
#
_entry.id   13d55707994732d95db02d7bffcaa216
#
_cell.length_a   1.000
_cell.length_b   1.000
_cell.length_c   1.000
_cell.angle_alpha   90.00
_cell.angle_beta   90.00
_cell.angle_gamma   90.00
#
_symmetry.space_group_name_H-M   'P 1'
#
loop_
_entity.id
_entity.type
_entity.pdbx_description
1 polymer ?
#
loop_
_entity_poly.entity_id
_entity_poly.type
_entity_poly.pdbx_seq_one_letter_code
_entity_poly.pdbx_strand_id
1 'polypeptide(L)'
;MLRITIDENQDSVVLRLEGKLIRPWVEEVEQCWRNVFATLGARSVQVDLSAVNFVDTAGGALLARMHEAGFRLAGGGPLLHSDGQGVKNDSTAKAN
;
A
#
# COMPACT_ATOMS: atom_id res chain seq x y z
N MET A 1 16.35 -3.32 -1.57
CA MET A 1 16.16 -2.56 -0.36
C MET A 1 14.93 -1.70 -0.44
N LEU A 2 14.31 -1.44 0.68
CA LEU A 2 13.07 -0.66 0.71
C LEU A 2 13.18 0.44 1.76
N ARG A 3 12.74 1.64 1.41
CA ARG A 3 12.66 2.74 2.35
C ARG A 3 11.21 3.04 2.66
N ILE A 4 10.89 3.22 3.93
CA ILE A 4 9.54 3.52 4.39
C ILE A 4 9.57 4.87 5.09
N THR A 5 8.69 5.78 4.67
CA THR A 5 8.57 7.10 5.29
C THR A 5 7.12 7.32 5.67
N ILE A 6 6.87 7.80 6.87
CA ILE A 6 5.51 8.07 7.34
C ILE A 6 5.37 9.55 7.61
N ASP A 7 4.40 10.18 6.93
CA ASP A 7 4.04 11.57 7.16
C ASP A 7 2.67 11.61 7.81
N GLU A 8 2.57 12.17 9.01
CA GLU A 8 1.30 12.23 9.73
C GLU A 8 0.89 13.67 9.97
N ASN A 9 -0.41 13.91 9.83
CA ASN A 9 -0.98 15.18 10.28
C ASN A 9 -2.34 14.90 10.91
N GLN A 10 -3.11 15.94 11.19
CA GLN A 10 -4.36 15.79 11.94
C GLN A 10 -5.41 15.05 11.14
N ASP A 11 -5.35 15.11 9.81
CA ASP A 11 -6.41 14.60 8.95
C ASP A 11 -6.03 13.35 8.20
N SER A 12 -4.74 13.09 8.03
CA SER A 12 -4.32 12.00 7.18
C SER A 12 -2.93 11.49 7.54
N VAL A 13 -2.63 10.30 7.05
CA VAL A 13 -1.32 9.68 7.17
C VAL A 13 -0.92 9.24 5.77
N VAL A 14 0.29 9.60 5.35
CA VAL A 14 0.84 9.14 4.08
C VAL A 14 2.00 8.19 4.38
N LEU A 15 1.88 6.97 3.86
CA LEU A 15 2.92 5.97 3.99
C LEU A 15 3.61 5.88 2.63
N ARG A 16 4.85 6.34 2.56
CA ARG A 16 5.59 6.34 1.30
C ARG A 16 6.59 5.19 1.27
N LEU A 17 6.52 4.40 0.22
CA LEU A 17 7.41 3.28 0.03
C LEU A 17 8.30 3.56 -1.18
N GLU A 18 9.61 3.26 -1.06
CA GLU A 18 10.56 3.51 -2.13
C GLU A 18 11.44 2.29 -2.31
N GLY A 19 11.57 1.84 -3.54
CA GLY A 19 12.43 0.71 -3.88
C GLY A 19 11.64 -0.53 -4.24
N LYS A 20 12.05 -1.67 -3.70
CA LYS A 20 11.45 -2.96 -4.04
C LYS A 20 10.61 -3.48 -2.89
N LEU A 21 9.34 -3.68 -3.15
CA LEU A 21 8.42 -4.23 -2.16
C LEU A 21 8.43 -5.75 -2.29
N ILE A 22 9.46 -6.36 -1.72
CA ILE A 22 9.69 -7.81 -1.79
C ILE A 22 10.08 -8.30 -0.41
N ARG A 23 10.04 -9.62 -0.21
CA ARG A 23 10.57 -10.19 1.00
C ARG A 23 12.06 -9.94 1.08
N PRO A 24 12.61 -9.73 2.25
CA PRO A 24 11.92 -9.73 3.58
C PRO A 24 11.30 -8.39 3.95
N TRP A 25 11.40 -7.38 3.09
CA TRP A 25 10.95 -6.02 3.40
C TRP A 25 9.45 -5.91 3.57
N VAL A 26 8.69 -6.83 2.94
CA VAL A 26 7.23 -6.85 3.05
C VAL A 26 6.80 -6.93 4.51
N GLU A 27 7.51 -7.72 5.31
CA GLU A 27 7.15 -7.88 6.71
C GLU A 27 7.35 -6.59 7.51
N GLU A 28 8.35 -5.78 7.12
CA GLU A 28 8.56 -4.51 7.78
C GLU A 28 7.45 -3.52 7.46
N VAL A 29 7.00 -3.52 6.21
CA VAL A 29 5.88 -2.67 5.82
C VAL A 29 4.62 -3.10 6.56
N GLU A 30 4.40 -4.38 6.67
CA GLU A 30 3.23 -4.89 7.38
C GLU A 30 3.24 -4.43 8.83
N GLN A 31 4.39 -4.49 9.49
CA GLN A 31 4.49 -4.04 10.87
C GLN A 31 4.20 -2.54 10.97
N CYS A 32 4.71 -1.76 10.02
CA CYS A 32 4.47 -0.32 10.02
C CYS A 32 3.00 0.00 9.87
N TRP A 33 2.30 -0.64 8.92
CA TRP A 33 0.91 -0.27 8.72
C TRP A 33 0.02 -0.76 9.87
N ARG A 34 0.38 -1.84 10.52
CA ARG A 34 -0.35 -2.27 11.71
C ARG A 34 -0.23 -1.24 12.81
N ASN A 35 0.98 -0.68 13.00
CA ASN A 35 1.17 0.37 13.98
C ASN A 35 0.36 1.61 13.64
N VAL A 36 0.37 2.00 12.38
CA VAL A 36 -0.40 3.16 11.92
C VAL A 36 -1.89 2.90 12.14
N PHE A 37 -2.36 1.72 11.77
CA PHE A 37 -3.78 1.40 11.89
C PHE A 37 -4.24 1.44 13.35
N ALA A 38 -3.38 1.03 14.27
CA ALA A 38 -3.72 0.99 15.69
C ALA A 38 -3.97 2.37 16.26
N THR A 39 -3.35 3.42 15.68
CA THR A 39 -3.49 4.77 16.20
C THR A 39 -4.18 5.70 15.21
N LEU A 40 -4.80 5.12 14.17
CA LEU A 40 -5.31 5.92 13.07
C LEU A 40 -6.49 6.80 13.44
N GLY A 41 -7.42 6.29 14.21
CA GLY A 41 -8.63 7.04 14.53
C GLY A 41 -9.44 7.27 13.27
N ALA A 42 -9.89 8.50 13.09
CA ALA A 42 -10.72 8.87 11.94
C ALA A 42 -9.91 9.36 10.74
N ARG A 43 -8.57 9.33 10.84
CA ARG A 43 -7.74 9.83 9.75
C ARG A 43 -7.76 8.86 8.57
N SER A 44 -7.56 9.41 7.38
CA SER A 44 -7.41 8.59 6.19
C SER A 44 -5.94 8.21 5.99
N VAL A 45 -5.70 7.10 5.31
CA VAL A 45 -4.34 6.66 5.01
C VAL A 45 -4.17 6.52 3.52
N GLN A 46 -3.09 7.10 3.01
CA GLN A 46 -2.70 6.94 1.62
C GLN A 46 -1.33 6.28 1.58
N VAL A 47 -1.18 5.29 0.73
CA VAL A 47 0.10 4.63 0.50
C VAL A 47 0.63 5.12 -0.84
N ASP A 48 1.78 5.80 -0.81
CA ASP A 48 2.38 6.37 -2.00
C ASP A 48 3.37 5.35 -2.56
N LEU A 49 3.07 4.82 -3.73
CA LEU A 49 3.88 3.80 -4.39
C LEU A 49 4.63 4.35 -5.59
N SER A 50 4.68 5.67 -5.74
CA SER A 50 5.27 6.27 -6.94
C SER A 50 6.75 5.95 -7.09
N ALA A 51 7.45 5.66 -6.01
CA ALA A 51 8.87 5.32 -6.05
C ALA A 51 9.13 3.83 -5.89
N VAL A 52 8.10 2.99 -5.93
CA VAL A 52 8.26 1.55 -5.89
C VAL A 52 8.49 1.05 -7.31
N ASN A 53 9.58 0.31 -7.50
CA ASN A 53 9.94 -0.16 -8.84
C ASN A 53 9.80 -1.66 -9.02
N PHE A 54 9.39 -2.38 -8.00
CA PHE A 54 9.15 -3.82 -8.14
C PHE A 54 8.31 -4.31 -6.95
N VAL A 55 7.39 -5.23 -7.22
CA VAL A 55 6.53 -5.83 -6.19
C VAL A 55 6.48 -7.32 -6.45
N ASP A 56 6.85 -8.13 -5.44
CA ASP A 56 6.74 -9.58 -5.60
C ASP A 56 5.34 -10.03 -5.15
N THR A 57 5.10 -11.34 -5.18
CA THR A 57 3.79 -11.89 -4.82
C THR A 57 3.38 -11.50 -3.40
N ALA A 58 4.33 -11.57 -2.47
CA ALA A 58 4.04 -11.23 -1.09
C ALA A 58 3.73 -9.74 -0.95
N GLY A 59 4.45 -8.89 -1.69
CA GLY A 59 4.18 -7.46 -1.70
C GLY A 59 2.81 -7.14 -2.26
N GLY A 60 2.44 -7.80 -3.35
CA GLY A 60 1.13 -7.61 -3.94
C GLY A 60 0.01 -8.01 -2.99
N ALA A 61 0.20 -9.13 -2.29
CA ALA A 61 -0.79 -9.58 -1.31
C ALA A 61 -0.94 -8.57 -0.18
N LEU A 62 0.17 -7.99 0.26
CA LEU A 62 0.13 -6.97 1.31
C LEU A 62 -0.65 -5.75 0.85
N LEU A 63 -0.38 -5.28 -0.37
CA LEU A 63 -1.09 -4.11 -0.90
C LEU A 63 -2.59 -4.37 -1.01
N ALA A 64 -2.97 -5.59 -1.38
CA ALA A 64 -4.38 -5.96 -1.45
C ALA A 64 -5.03 -5.88 -0.07
N ARG A 65 -4.33 -6.36 0.96
CA ARG A 65 -4.86 -6.30 2.32
C ARG A 65 -5.01 -4.86 2.80
N MET A 66 -4.05 -3.99 2.45
CA MET A 66 -4.13 -2.58 2.81
C MET A 66 -5.31 -1.91 2.13
N HIS A 67 -5.53 -2.24 0.87
CA HIS A 67 -6.65 -1.69 0.13
C HIS A 67 -7.97 -2.12 0.76
N GLU A 68 -8.08 -3.39 1.15
CA GLU A 68 -9.28 -3.90 1.78
C GLU A 68 -9.51 -3.26 3.14
N ALA A 69 -8.46 -2.84 3.80
CA ALA A 69 -8.57 -2.16 5.09
C ALA A 69 -8.96 -0.69 4.94
N GLY A 70 -9.11 -0.21 3.71
CA GLY A 70 -9.53 1.16 3.47
C GLY A 70 -8.40 2.12 3.15
N PHE A 71 -7.18 1.63 3.01
CA PHE A 71 -6.06 2.49 2.64
C PHE A 71 -6.13 2.81 1.16
N ARG A 72 -5.82 4.06 0.82
CA ARG A 72 -5.80 4.48 -0.58
C ARG A 72 -4.41 4.26 -1.14
N LEU A 73 -4.32 3.48 -2.22
CA LEU A 73 -3.05 3.24 -2.89
C LEU A 73 -2.93 4.22 -4.05
N ALA A 74 -1.77 4.87 -4.16
CA ALA A 74 -1.56 5.88 -5.17
C ALA A 74 -0.18 5.73 -5.79
N GLY A 75 -0.06 6.04 -7.06
CA GLY A 75 1.23 6.14 -7.72
C GLY A 75 1.81 4.85 -8.24
N GLY A 76 1.18 3.74 -8.05
CA GLY A 76 1.73 2.46 -8.47
C GLY A 76 1.66 2.19 -9.97
N GLY A 77 0.76 2.86 -10.66
CA GLY A 77 0.66 2.74 -12.11
C GLY A 77 0.62 1.30 -12.60
N PRO A 78 1.52 0.95 -13.51
CA PRO A 78 1.51 -0.40 -14.09
C PRO A 78 1.66 -1.52 -13.07
N LEU A 79 2.34 -1.28 -11.95
CA LEU A 79 2.49 -2.31 -10.93
C LEU A 79 1.15 -2.70 -10.33
N LEU A 80 0.31 -1.72 -10.07
CA LEU A 80 -1.02 -1.99 -9.52
C LEU A 80 -1.90 -2.68 -10.54
N HIS A 81 -1.81 -2.27 -11.77
CA HIS A 81 -2.62 -2.87 -12.82
C HIS A 81 -2.23 -4.30 -13.11
N SER A 82 -0.97 -4.62 -13.07
CA SER A 82 -0.56 -5.97 -13.37
C SER A 82 -0.96 -6.92 -12.28
N ASP A 83 -1.05 -6.43 -11.04
CA ASP A 83 -1.51 -7.27 -10.00
C ASP A 83 -2.95 -7.41 -10.03
N GLY A 84 -3.54 -6.37 -10.33
CA GLY A 84 -4.91 -6.27 -10.22
C GLY A 84 -5.59 -7.12 -11.17
N GLN A 85 -4.98 -7.61 -12.01
CA GLN A 85 -5.56 -8.39 -12.71
C GLN A 85 -6.17 -9.09 -11.95
N GLY A 86 -5.84 -8.73 -11.16
CA GLY A 86 -6.48 -8.94 -10.26
C GLY A 86 -7.15 -7.97 -9.70
N VAL A 87 -7.35 -7.38 -9.75
CA VAL A 87 -7.93 -6.54 -9.07
C VAL A 87 -8.77 -5.80 -9.48
N LYS A 88 -8.97 -6.12 -10.03
CA LYS A 88 -9.57 -5.58 -10.24
C LYS A 88 -10.17 -5.37 -10.37
N ASN A 89 -10.60 -5.37 -10.31
CA ASN A 89 -11.07 -5.16 -10.21
C ASN A 89 -11.54 -4.80 -10.27
N ASP A 90 -11.96 -4.92 -10.29
CA ASP A 90 -12.36 -4.65 -10.08
C ASP A 90 -12.74 -4.14 -10.12
N SER A 91 -13.10 -4.32 -10.16
CA SER A 91 -13.48 -4.00 -9.89
C SER A 91 -13.79 -3.41 -10.05
N THR A 92 -14.15 -3.49 -10.14
CA THR A 92 -14.44 -3.19 -10.01
C THR A 92 -14.68 -2.83 -10.16
N ALA A 93 -15.01 -3.06 -10.30
CA ALA A 93 -15.20 -3.03 -10.11
C ALA A 93 -15.54 -2.78 -10.24
N LYS A 94 -16.00 -2.96 -10.35
CA LYS A 94 -16.29 -2.94 -10.15
C LYS A 94 -16.43 -2.43 -10.09
N ALA A 95 -16.78 -2.46 -10.10
CA ALA A 95 -16.75 -2.27 -9.78
C ALA A 95 -16.79 -1.93 -9.80
N ASN A 96 -17.31 -2.02 -9.98
CA ASN A 96 -17.23 -1.99 -9.77
C ASN A 96 -17.22 -1.88 -9.72
#